data_05ab3d8fedc11c1e66d1c48b6c21affe
#
_entry.id   05ab3d8fedc11c1e66d1c48b6c21affe
#
_cell.length_a   1.000
_cell.length_b   1.000
_cell.length_c   1.000
_cell.angle_alpha   90.00
_cell.angle_beta   90.00
_cell.angle_gamma   90.00
#
_symmetry.space_group_name_H-M   'P 1'
#
loop_
_entity.id
_entity.type
_entity.pdbx_description
1 polymer ?
#
loop_
_entity_poly.entity_id
_entity_poly.type
_entity_poly.pdbx_seq_one_letter_code
_entity_poly.pdbx_strand_id
1 'polypeptide(L)'
;MVNLTRQKGVIRPMDLAEIGVPRTYLARLVERGTLAKVGRGLYALAAANGDGDVEADSLVTVAARVPQAVFCLLTALQFHELTTQLPRTVWIALPRGRHTPQITYPPLTMIQFSFASFSEGIESHKRGKQTIRVYGIAKTITDCFKHRNRIGLDVALEALKAAKARGVVDSSELWRFAKICRVANVMRPYLEALE
;
A
#
# COMPACT_ATOMS: atom_id res chain seq x y z
N MET A 1 25.64 10.12 -4.44
CA MET A 1 24.87 8.92 -4.79
C MET A 1 23.71 8.69 -3.81
N VAL A 2 23.93 8.53 -2.51
CA VAL A 2 22.85 8.38 -1.50
C VAL A 2 21.80 9.50 -1.60
N ASN A 3 22.23 10.75 -1.77
CA ASN A 3 21.30 11.87 -1.96
C ASN A 3 20.51 11.79 -3.28
N LEU A 4 21.09 11.28 -4.36
CA LEU A 4 20.41 11.05 -5.62
C LEU A 4 19.35 9.94 -5.47
N THR A 5 19.70 8.87 -4.74
CA THR A 5 18.75 7.78 -4.45
C THR A 5 17.61 8.26 -3.54
N ARG A 6 17.88 9.13 -2.57
CA ARG A 6 16.83 9.77 -1.75
C ARG A 6 15.90 10.66 -2.56
N GLN A 7 16.40 11.36 -3.56
CA GLN A 7 15.60 12.24 -4.41
C GLN A 7 14.77 11.46 -5.44
N LYS A 8 15.38 10.46 -6.10
CA LYS A 8 14.73 9.67 -7.16
C LYS A 8 13.94 8.46 -6.63
N GLY A 9 14.17 8.05 -5.37
CA GLY A 9 13.61 6.83 -4.75
C GLY A 9 14.30 5.55 -5.25
N VAL A 10 14.52 5.44 -6.56
CA VAL A 10 15.24 4.35 -7.22
C VAL A 10 16.21 4.91 -8.24
N ILE A 11 17.38 4.31 -8.34
CA ILE A 11 18.40 4.63 -9.34
C ILE A 11 18.65 3.44 -10.28
N ARG A 12 18.98 3.76 -11.51
CA ARG A 12 19.41 2.83 -12.55
C ARG A 12 20.91 3.00 -12.82
N PRO A 13 21.62 2.01 -13.39
CA PRO A 13 23.02 2.16 -13.77
C PRO A 13 23.28 3.36 -14.70
N MET A 14 22.30 3.77 -15.50
CA MET A 14 22.41 4.94 -16.37
C MET A 14 22.36 6.27 -15.60
N ASP A 15 21.62 6.36 -14.50
CA ASP A 15 21.57 7.58 -13.67
C ASP A 15 22.93 7.89 -13.04
N LEU A 16 23.80 6.89 -12.90
CA LEU A 16 25.16 7.07 -12.39
C LEU A 16 26.09 7.70 -13.42
N ALA A 17 25.85 7.44 -14.70
CA ALA A 17 26.62 8.06 -15.77
C ALA A 17 26.42 9.58 -15.78
N GLU A 18 25.22 10.07 -15.43
CA GLU A 18 24.92 11.50 -15.32
C GLU A 18 25.73 12.22 -14.24
N ILE A 19 26.16 11.48 -13.19
CA ILE A 19 26.96 12.01 -12.07
C ILE A 19 28.42 11.53 -12.10
N GLY A 20 28.88 10.92 -13.21
CA GLY A 20 30.25 10.47 -13.40
C GLY A 20 30.71 9.31 -12.52
N VAL A 21 29.76 8.51 -11.98
CA VAL A 21 30.08 7.40 -11.07
C VAL A 21 30.07 6.06 -11.82
N PRO A 22 31.14 5.25 -11.73
CA PRO A 22 31.19 3.93 -12.39
C PRO A 22 30.11 2.97 -11.88
N ARG A 23 29.56 2.13 -12.80
CA ARG A 23 28.53 1.14 -12.48
C ARG A 23 28.95 0.10 -11.43
N THR A 24 30.24 -0.19 -11.33
CA THR A 24 30.84 -1.08 -10.33
C THR A 24 30.60 -0.62 -8.89
N TYR A 25 30.32 0.68 -8.71
CA TYR A 25 30.00 1.24 -7.39
C TYR A 25 28.67 0.76 -6.84
N LEU A 26 27.71 0.39 -7.73
CA LEU A 26 26.42 -0.19 -7.30
C LEU A 26 26.59 -1.52 -6.58
N ALA A 27 27.44 -2.41 -7.13
CA ALA A 27 27.71 -3.70 -6.50
C ALA A 27 28.30 -3.52 -5.09
N ARG A 28 29.27 -2.63 -4.94
CA ARG A 28 29.88 -2.32 -3.64
C ARG A 28 28.92 -1.75 -2.62
N LEU A 29 27.96 -0.93 -3.06
CA LEU A 29 26.94 -0.35 -2.17
C LEU A 29 25.88 -1.37 -1.77
N VAL A 30 25.58 -2.32 -2.64
CA VAL A 30 24.72 -3.47 -2.31
C VAL A 30 25.42 -4.40 -1.31
N GLU A 31 26.68 -4.74 -1.54
CA GLU A 31 27.50 -5.56 -0.61
C GLU A 31 27.64 -4.89 0.77
N ARG A 32 27.74 -3.57 0.81
CA ARG A 32 27.78 -2.79 2.07
C ARG A 32 26.41 -2.60 2.73
N GLY A 33 25.35 -3.13 2.14
CA GLY A 33 23.99 -2.94 2.65
C GLY A 33 23.48 -1.50 2.58
N THR A 34 24.14 -0.61 1.81
CA THR A 34 23.67 0.78 1.62
C THR A 34 22.57 0.87 0.56
N LEU A 35 22.62 -0.02 -0.44
CA LEU A 35 21.60 -0.16 -1.47
C LEU A 35 21.06 -1.59 -1.49
N ALA A 36 19.79 -1.72 -1.79
CA ALA A 36 19.15 -3.00 -2.09
C ALA A 36 18.78 -3.06 -3.58
N LYS A 37 18.97 -4.24 -4.20
CA LYS A 37 18.50 -4.48 -5.57
C LYS A 37 17.01 -4.79 -5.53
N VAL A 38 16.18 -3.83 -5.95
CA VAL A 38 14.70 -3.93 -5.92
C VAL A 38 14.09 -4.46 -7.23
N GLY A 39 14.94 -4.67 -8.25
CA GLY A 39 14.53 -5.22 -9.53
C GLY A 39 15.70 -5.35 -10.51
N ARG A 40 15.43 -5.81 -11.75
CA ARG A 40 16.47 -5.92 -12.79
C ARG A 40 16.98 -4.53 -13.17
N GLY A 41 18.21 -4.21 -12.73
CA GLY A 41 18.83 -2.89 -12.96
C GLY A 41 18.21 -1.75 -12.17
N LEU A 42 17.49 -2.04 -11.07
CA LEU A 42 16.88 -1.05 -10.18
C LEU A 42 17.46 -1.22 -8.77
N TYR A 43 17.89 -0.12 -8.18
CA TYR A 43 18.53 -0.07 -6.87
C TYR A 43 17.88 1.04 -6.03
N ALA A 44 17.49 0.72 -4.81
CA ALA A 44 16.98 1.66 -3.82
C ALA A 44 17.92 1.72 -2.61
N LEU A 45 17.77 2.72 -1.75
CA LEU A 45 18.44 2.69 -0.45
C LEU A 45 18.01 1.41 0.30
N ALA A 46 19.00 0.68 0.82
CA ALA A 46 18.69 -0.37 1.77
C ALA A 46 18.18 0.29 3.06
N ALA A 47 17.15 -0.30 3.67
CA ALA A 47 16.69 0.16 4.97
C ALA A 47 17.84 0.06 5.98
N ALA A 48 18.17 1.15 6.60
CA ALA A 48 19.05 1.13 7.75
C ALA A 48 18.27 0.51 8.92
N ASN A 49 18.49 -0.79 9.15
CA ASN A 49 18.01 -1.54 10.31
C ASN A 49 16.48 -1.68 10.46
N GLY A 50 15.92 -2.74 9.95
CA GLY A 50 14.59 -3.25 10.29
C GLY A 50 13.53 -3.05 9.21
N ASP A 51 12.72 -4.07 9.03
CA ASP A 51 11.66 -4.23 8.01
C ASP A 51 10.59 -3.11 7.95
N GLY A 52 10.57 -2.20 8.93
CA GLY A 52 9.56 -1.14 9.01
C GLY A 52 9.82 0.11 8.15
N ASP A 53 11.09 0.43 7.85
CA ASP A 53 11.42 1.73 7.25
C ASP A 53 11.25 1.80 5.72
N VAL A 54 11.41 0.68 5.00
CA VAL A 54 11.29 0.66 3.52
C VAL A 54 9.84 0.83 3.11
N GLU A 55 8.92 0.26 3.86
CA GLU A 55 7.49 0.35 3.59
C GLU A 55 6.95 1.74 3.91
N ALA A 56 7.32 2.29 5.07
CA ALA A 56 6.97 3.65 5.45
C ALA A 56 7.48 4.67 4.42
N ASP A 57 8.67 4.46 3.86
CA ASP A 57 9.24 5.33 2.82
C ASP A 57 8.49 5.18 1.48
N SER A 58 8.02 3.97 1.14
CA SER A 58 7.21 3.73 -0.06
C SER A 58 5.86 4.46 0.00
N LEU A 59 5.16 4.42 1.15
CA LEU A 59 3.88 5.12 1.33
C LEU A 59 4.07 6.64 1.31
N VAL A 60 5.11 7.15 1.97
CA VAL A 60 5.47 8.57 1.96
C VAL A 60 5.79 9.04 0.54
N THR A 61 6.55 8.25 -0.22
CA THR A 61 6.89 8.56 -1.61
C THR A 61 5.64 8.64 -2.50
N VAL A 62 4.71 7.69 -2.36
CA VAL A 62 3.45 7.70 -3.13
C VAL A 62 2.56 8.86 -2.70
N ALA A 63 2.41 9.11 -1.41
CA ALA A 63 1.60 10.22 -0.88
C ALA A 63 2.11 11.59 -1.38
N ALA A 64 3.43 11.78 -1.44
CA ALA A 64 4.02 13.00 -1.95
C ALA A 64 3.76 13.22 -3.46
N ARG A 65 3.76 12.13 -4.26
CA ARG A 65 3.59 12.19 -5.72
C ARG A 65 2.13 12.15 -6.17
N VAL A 66 1.26 11.54 -5.38
CA VAL A 66 -0.17 11.38 -5.66
C VAL A 66 -0.99 11.74 -4.41
N PRO A 67 -1.07 13.01 -4.03
CA PRO A 67 -1.71 13.43 -2.78
C PRO A 67 -3.19 13.04 -2.66
N GLN A 68 -3.89 12.86 -3.80
CA GLN A 68 -5.28 12.42 -3.83
C GLN A 68 -5.47 10.91 -3.67
N ALA A 69 -4.40 10.10 -3.76
CA ALA A 69 -4.50 8.66 -3.59
C ALA A 69 -4.87 8.29 -2.15
N VAL A 70 -5.63 7.21 -2.02
CA VAL A 70 -5.91 6.57 -0.74
C VAL A 70 -5.34 5.16 -0.78
N PHE A 71 -4.51 4.79 0.18
CA PHE A 71 -4.00 3.42 0.29
C PHE A 71 -5.15 2.47 0.61
N CYS A 72 -5.20 1.33 -0.10
CA CYS A 72 -6.34 0.41 -0.05
C CYS A 72 -5.91 -1.05 -0.12
N LEU A 73 -6.85 -1.95 0.08
CA LEU A 73 -6.68 -3.40 -0.06
C LEU A 73 -5.44 -3.91 0.69
N LEU A 74 -4.54 -4.66 0.02
CA LEU A 74 -3.38 -5.29 0.66
C LEU A 74 -2.46 -4.28 1.37
N THR A 75 -2.26 -3.09 0.79
CA THR A 75 -1.47 -2.04 1.44
C THR A 75 -2.14 -1.50 2.70
N ALA A 76 -3.47 -1.32 2.68
CA ALA A 76 -4.20 -0.90 3.88
C ALA A 76 -4.27 -2.04 4.92
N LEU A 77 -4.43 -3.30 4.51
CA LEU A 77 -4.35 -4.44 5.42
C LEU A 77 -3.01 -4.52 6.14
N GLN A 78 -1.93 -4.32 5.40
CA GLN A 78 -0.57 -4.31 5.94
C GLN A 78 -0.37 -3.11 6.89
N PHE A 79 -0.85 -1.92 6.50
CA PHE A 79 -0.81 -0.72 7.35
C PHE A 79 -1.52 -0.93 8.71
N HIS A 80 -2.63 -1.66 8.72
CA HIS A 80 -3.40 -2.00 9.92
C HIS A 80 -2.96 -3.32 10.58
N GLU A 81 -1.90 -3.96 10.08
CA GLU A 81 -1.37 -5.24 10.58
C GLU A 81 -2.44 -6.36 10.58
N LEU A 82 -3.27 -6.41 9.54
CA LEU A 82 -4.35 -7.39 9.38
C LEU A 82 -4.03 -8.48 8.35
N THR A 83 -2.82 -8.56 7.89
CA THR A 83 -2.34 -9.61 6.97
C THR A 83 -0.86 -9.87 7.18
N THR A 84 -0.47 -11.10 6.91
CA THR A 84 0.94 -11.50 6.86
C THR A 84 1.52 -11.41 5.44
N GLN A 85 0.69 -11.09 4.45
CA GLN A 85 1.13 -10.96 3.07
C GLN A 85 1.93 -9.68 2.83
N LEU A 86 3.03 -9.81 2.11
CA LEU A 86 3.86 -8.69 1.66
C LEU A 86 3.55 -8.39 0.19
N PRO A 87 2.71 -7.40 -0.12
CA PRO A 87 2.36 -7.09 -1.50
C PRO A 87 3.58 -6.53 -2.25
N ARG A 88 3.79 -7.02 -3.48
CA ARG A 88 4.88 -6.55 -4.35
C ARG A 88 4.68 -5.14 -4.90
N THR A 89 3.48 -4.60 -4.77
CA THR A 89 3.07 -3.29 -5.30
C THR A 89 2.28 -2.53 -4.25
N VAL A 90 2.37 -1.21 -4.27
CA VAL A 90 1.55 -0.36 -3.41
C VAL A 90 0.16 -0.21 -4.04
N TRP A 91 -0.87 -0.62 -3.30
CA TRP A 91 -2.26 -0.55 -3.73
C TRP A 91 -2.86 0.81 -3.38
N ILE A 92 -3.32 1.52 -4.39
CA ILE A 92 -3.96 2.82 -4.24
C ILE A 92 -5.35 2.86 -4.86
N ALA A 93 -6.25 3.57 -4.21
CA ALA A 93 -7.55 3.92 -4.74
C ALA A 93 -7.53 5.34 -5.31
N LEU A 94 -8.17 5.51 -6.46
CA LEU A 94 -8.48 6.80 -7.06
C LEU A 94 -9.96 6.82 -7.52
N PRO A 95 -10.57 8.00 -7.63
CA PRO A 95 -11.91 8.13 -8.22
C PRO A 95 -11.94 7.64 -9.67
N ARG A 96 -13.10 7.15 -10.12
CA ARG A 96 -13.33 6.79 -11.52
C ARG A 96 -12.96 7.94 -12.46
N GLY A 97 -12.40 7.59 -13.62
CA GLY A 97 -11.96 8.54 -14.63
C GLY A 97 -10.56 9.12 -14.42
N ARG A 98 -9.89 8.77 -13.34
CA ARG A 98 -8.49 9.15 -13.13
C ARG A 98 -7.55 8.17 -13.83
N HIS A 99 -6.51 8.71 -14.46
CA HIS A 99 -5.44 7.89 -15.05
C HIS A 99 -4.49 7.34 -13.99
N THR A 100 -3.88 6.20 -14.30
CA THR A 100 -2.83 5.62 -13.44
C THR A 100 -1.67 6.58 -13.34
N PRO A 101 -1.25 6.96 -12.11
CA PRO A 101 -0.09 7.82 -11.93
C PRO A 101 1.17 7.17 -12.48
N GLN A 102 1.97 7.92 -13.21
CA GLN A 102 3.25 7.44 -13.72
C GLN A 102 4.32 7.61 -12.64
N ILE A 103 4.46 6.60 -11.81
CA ILE A 103 5.53 6.49 -10.81
C ILE A 103 6.41 5.31 -11.17
N THR A 104 7.71 5.56 -11.28
CA THR A 104 8.68 4.50 -11.61
C THR A 104 8.91 3.57 -10.42
N TYR A 105 8.81 4.10 -9.20
CA TYR A 105 8.96 3.37 -7.94
C TYR A 105 8.31 4.15 -6.77
N PRO A 106 7.67 3.43 -5.83
CA PRO A 106 7.37 1.99 -5.84
C PRO A 106 6.39 1.61 -6.96
N PRO A 107 6.37 0.32 -7.41
CA PRO A 107 5.37 -0.13 -8.37
C PRO A 107 3.96 0.00 -7.78
N LEU A 108 3.02 0.50 -8.56
CA LEU A 108 1.65 0.75 -8.12
C LEU A 108 0.66 -0.24 -8.71
N THR A 109 -0.34 -0.59 -7.91
CA THR A 109 -1.59 -1.20 -8.37
C THR A 109 -2.73 -0.24 -8.07
N MET A 110 -3.33 0.33 -9.12
CA MET A 110 -4.43 1.26 -8.97
C MET A 110 -5.79 0.56 -9.06
N ILE A 111 -6.69 0.95 -8.17
CA ILE A 111 -8.11 0.58 -8.20
C ILE A 111 -8.94 1.85 -8.34
N GLN A 112 -9.91 1.82 -9.23
CA GLN A 112 -10.87 2.91 -9.39
C GLN A 112 -12.13 2.63 -8.57
N PHE A 113 -12.48 3.56 -7.71
CA PHE A 113 -13.72 3.51 -6.93
C PHE A 113 -14.76 4.50 -7.46
N SER A 114 -16.05 4.16 -7.29
CA SER A 114 -17.14 5.14 -7.45
C SER A 114 -17.00 6.21 -6.37
N PHE A 115 -17.56 7.41 -6.62
CA PHE A 115 -17.44 8.54 -5.69
C PHE A 115 -17.84 8.18 -4.26
N ALA A 116 -19.00 7.59 -4.04
CA ALA A 116 -19.48 7.18 -2.73
C ALA A 116 -18.54 6.16 -2.03
N SER A 117 -18.01 5.18 -2.79
CA SER A 117 -17.08 4.20 -2.23
C SER A 117 -15.67 4.76 -2.02
N PHE A 118 -15.30 5.83 -2.73
CA PHE A 118 -13.98 6.47 -2.61
C PHE A 118 -13.89 7.40 -1.41
N SER A 119 -14.93 8.23 -1.19
CA SER A 119 -14.89 9.31 -0.19
C SER A 119 -15.06 8.83 1.26
N GLU A 120 -15.67 7.65 1.45
CA GLU A 120 -16.01 7.13 2.77
C GLU A 120 -14.89 6.30 3.40
N GLY A 121 -14.73 6.45 4.73
CA GLY A 121 -13.83 5.64 5.55
C GLY A 121 -12.34 5.95 5.34
N ILE A 122 -12.00 7.17 4.94
CA ILE A 122 -10.61 7.61 4.79
C ILE A 122 -10.09 8.11 6.14
N GLU A 123 -8.97 7.57 6.56
CA GLU A 123 -8.17 8.05 7.68
C GLU A 123 -6.93 8.79 7.19
N SER A 124 -6.48 9.77 7.96
CA SER A 124 -5.30 10.57 7.64
C SER A 124 -4.26 10.45 8.74
N HIS A 125 -3.09 9.95 8.38
CA HIS A 125 -1.98 9.73 9.31
C HIS A 125 -0.78 10.59 8.91
N LYS A 126 -0.19 11.32 9.86
CA LYS A 126 1.03 12.09 9.61
C LYS A 126 2.26 11.18 9.68
N ARG A 127 3.09 11.21 8.65
CA ARG A 127 4.40 10.55 8.58
C ARG A 127 5.44 11.59 8.15
N GLY A 128 6.17 12.13 9.11
CA GLY A 128 7.07 13.27 8.88
C GLY A 128 6.31 14.50 8.36
N LYS A 129 6.72 14.99 7.17
CA LYS A 129 6.07 16.13 6.51
C LYS A 129 4.88 15.75 5.61
N GLN A 130 4.62 14.46 5.41
CA GLN A 130 3.57 13.97 4.52
C GLN A 130 2.35 13.48 5.30
N THR A 131 1.18 13.62 4.69
CA THR A 131 -0.06 13.01 5.17
C THR A 131 -0.36 11.78 4.31
N ILE A 132 -0.42 10.63 4.97
CA ILE A 132 -0.81 9.36 4.37
C ILE A 132 -2.31 9.21 4.54
N ARG A 133 -3.02 9.01 3.44
CA ARG A 133 -4.46 8.73 3.43
C ARG A 133 -4.66 7.23 3.21
N VAL A 134 -5.29 6.55 4.15
CA VAL A 134 -5.54 5.11 4.11
C VAL A 134 -7.00 4.84 4.46
N TYR A 135 -7.60 3.80 3.91
CA TYR A 135 -8.93 3.40 4.38
C TYR A 135 -8.84 2.75 5.75
N GLY A 136 -9.78 3.10 6.64
CA GLY A 136 -9.92 2.50 7.96
C GLY A 136 -10.25 1.00 7.88
N ILE A 137 -10.10 0.32 9.00
CA ILE A 137 -10.17 -1.16 9.10
C ILE A 137 -11.46 -1.73 8.50
N ALA A 138 -12.62 -1.24 8.93
CA ALA A 138 -13.91 -1.75 8.45
C ALA A 138 -14.10 -1.56 6.94
N LYS A 139 -13.70 -0.39 6.43
CA LYS A 139 -13.74 -0.08 4.99
C LYS A 139 -12.77 -0.96 4.21
N THR A 140 -11.55 -1.15 4.71
CA THR A 140 -10.53 -1.99 4.08
C THR A 140 -10.98 -3.43 3.96
N ILE A 141 -11.50 -4.03 5.03
CA ILE A 141 -12.05 -5.39 5.02
C ILE A 141 -13.16 -5.50 4.00
N THR A 142 -14.11 -4.57 3.99
CA THR A 142 -15.24 -4.55 3.06
C THR A 142 -14.78 -4.46 1.61
N ASP A 143 -13.77 -3.63 1.31
CA ASP A 143 -13.18 -3.53 -0.02
C ASP A 143 -12.45 -4.82 -0.43
N CYS A 144 -11.83 -5.54 0.51
CA CYS A 144 -11.25 -6.85 0.27
C CYS A 144 -12.33 -7.87 -0.16
N PHE A 145 -13.49 -7.91 0.48
CA PHE A 145 -14.61 -8.73 0.03
C PHE A 145 -15.11 -8.32 -1.35
N LYS A 146 -15.17 -7.03 -1.65
CA LYS A 146 -15.57 -6.53 -2.97
C LYS A 146 -14.58 -6.96 -4.06
N HIS A 147 -13.30 -6.95 -3.77
CA HIS A 147 -12.23 -7.27 -4.70
C HIS A 147 -11.66 -8.69 -4.50
N ARG A 148 -12.42 -9.59 -3.84
CA ARG A 148 -12.01 -10.98 -3.51
C ARG A 148 -11.54 -11.81 -4.71
N ASN A 149 -12.10 -11.56 -5.88
CA ASN A 149 -11.66 -12.24 -7.10
C ASN A 149 -10.26 -11.81 -7.57
N ARG A 150 -9.74 -10.71 -7.06
CA ARG A 150 -8.43 -10.15 -7.41
C ARG A 150 -7.37 -10.42 -6.35
N ILE A 151 -7.75 -10.40 -5.08
CA ILE A 151 -6.82 -10.56 -3.96
C ILE A 151 -6.96 -11.89 -3.22
N GLY A 152 -8.01 -12.67 -3.50
CA GLY A 152 -8.38 -13.88 -2.76
C GLY A 152 -9.47 -13.62 -1.72
N LEU A 153 -10.43 -14.56 -1.61
CA LEU A 153 -11.43 -14.53 -0.54
C LEU A 153 -10.81 -14.88 0.81
N ASP A 154 -9.83 -15.75 0.82
CA ASP A 154 -9.03 -16.18 1.97
C ASP A 154 -8.39 -14.98 2.67
N VAL A 155 -7.81 -14.05 1.93
CA VAL A 155 -7.24 -12.79 2.44
C VAL A 155 -8.29 -11.93 3.14
N ALA A 156 -9.48 -11.79 2.52
CA ALA A 156 -10.56 -11.01 3.10
C ALA A 156 -11.09 -11.65 4.42
N LEU A 157 -11.15 -12.97 4.46
CA LEU A 157 -11.57 -13.73 5.64
C LEU A 157 -10.51 -13.69 6.75
N GLU A 158 -9.24 -13.82 6.41
CA GLU A 158 -8.13 -13.68 7.36
C GLU A 158 -8.19 -12.32 8.04
N ALA A 159 -8.29 -11.24 7.25
CA ALA A 159 -8.38 -9.89 7.76
C ALA A 159 -9.61 -9.65 8.67
N LEU A 160 -10.78 -10.18 8.27
CA LEU A 160 -11.99 -10.07 9.08
C LEU A 160 -11.83 -10.79 10.43
N LYS A 161 -11.32 -12.03 10.43
CA LYS A 161 -11.07 -12.82 11.64
C LYS A 161 -10.04 -12.13 12.55
N ALA A 162 -8.93 -11.65 11.97
CA ALA A 162 -7.89 -10.94 12.72
C ALA A 162 -8.44 -9.68 13.38
N ALA A 163 -9.22 -8.86 12.65
CA ALA A 163 -9.81 -7.63 13.19
C ALA A 163 -10.84 -7.91 14.29
N LYS A 164 -11.67 -8.93 14.14
CA LYS A 164 -12.63 -9.35 15.19
C LYS A 164 -11.90 -9.87 16.42
N ALA A 165 -10.92 -10.76 16.26
CA ALA A 165 -10.14 -11.31 17.37
C ALA A 165 -9.39 -10.22 18.17
N ARG A 166 -8.96 -9.15 17.50
CA ARG A 166 -8.29 -8.00 18.14
C ARG A 166 -9.28 -6.97 18.71
N GLY A 167 -10.57 -7.11 18.45
CA GLY A 167 -11.59 -6.14 18.88
C GLY A 167 -11.44 -4.75 18.24
N VAL A 168 -10.80 -4.65 17.07
CA VAL A 168 -10.49 -3.37 16.41
C VAL A 168 -11.50 -2.98 15.32
N VAL A 169 -12.57 -3.74 15.18
CA VAL A 169 -13.64 -3.47 14.20
C VAL A 169 -15.00 -3.71 14.80
N ASP A 170 -15.93 -2.78 14.58
CA ASP A 170 -17.32 -2.89 14.96
C ASP A 170 -18.16 -3.51 13.83
N SER A 171 -19.09 -4.42 14.19
CA SER A 171 -20.03 -5.06 13.27
C SER A 171 -20.91 -4.03 12.56
N SER A 172 -21.37 -3.00 13.25
CA SER A 172 -22.21 -1.95 12.68
C SER A 172 -21.48 -1.17 11.56
N GLU A 173 -20.18 -0.88 11.73
CA GLU A 173 -19.35 -0.25 10.70
C GLU A 173 -19.14 -1.17 9.50
N LEU A 174 -18.89 -2.46 9.73
CA LEU A 174 -18.76 -3.44 8.65
C LEU A 174 -20.04 -3.49 7.81
N TRP A 175 -21.22 -3.55 8.45
CA TRP A 175 -22.50 -3.51 7.76
C TRP A 175 -22.73 -2.19 7.00
N ARG A 176 -22.37 -1.07 7.59
CA ARG A 176 -22.44 0.25 6.93
C ARG A 176 -21.64 0.26 5.63
N PHE A 177 -20.37 -0.13 5.69
CA PHE A 177 -19.52 -0.16 4.50
C PHE A 177 -19.90 -1.25 3.51
N ALA A 178 -20.40 -2.40 3.97
CA ALA A 178 -20.92 -3.46 3.10
C ALA A 178 -22.06 -2.97 2.21
N LYS A 179 -22.96 -2.13 2.75
CA LYS A 179 -24.03 -1.47 1.99
C LYS A 179 -23.47 -0.46 0.98
N ILE A 180 -22.57 0.44 1.41
CA ILE A 180 -21.93 1.46 0.55
C ILE A 180 -21.18 0.79 -0.61
N CYS A 181 -20.43 -0.27 -0.33
CA CYS A 181 -19.64 -1.01 -1.30
C CYS A 181 -20.45 -2.02 -2.11
N ARG A 182 -21.74 -2.23 -1.79
CA ARG A 182 -22.66 -3.19 -2.43
C ARG A 182 -22.17 -4.63 -2.35
N VAL A 183 -21.68 -5.04 -1.19
CA VAL A 183 -21.21 -6.41 -0.91
C VAL A 183 -21.88 -7.03 0.32
N ALA A 184 -22.94 -6.44 0.83
CA ALA A 184 -23.64 -6.90 2.02
C ALA A 184 -24.07 -8.38 1.91
N ASN A 185 -24.63 -8.80 0.78
CA ASN A 185 -25.03 -10.20 0.57
C ASN A 185 -23.84 -11.16 0.54
N VAL A 186 -22.68 -10.70 0.07
CA VAL A 186 -21.45 -11.50 0.07
C VAL A 186 -20.88 -11.66 1.47
N MET A 187 -20.92 -10.59 2.28
CA MET A 187 -20.34 -10.57 3.62
C MET A 187 -21.25 -11.22 4.68
N ARG A 188 -22.57 -11.21 4.45
CA ARG A 188 -23.57 -11.68 5.41
C ARG A 188 -23.22 -13.02 6.07
N PRO A 189 -22.99 -14.13 5.34
CA PRO A 189 -22.74 -15.42 5.96
C PRO A 189 -21.49 -15.45 6.85
N TYR A 190 -20.51 -14.60 6.53
CA TYR A 190 -19.27 -14.52 7.31
C TYR A 190 -19.41 -13.62 8.54
N LEU A 191 -20.23 -12.58 8.47
CA LEU A 191 -20.52 -11.70 9.61
C LEU A 191 -21.39 -12.43 10.64
N GLU A 192 -22.47 -13.11 10.18
CA GLU A 192 -23.36 -13.90 11.03
C GLU A 192 -22.62 -15.08 11.71
N ALA A 193 -21.62 -15.65 11.06
CA ALA A 193 -20.82 -16.74 11.65
C ALA A 193 -19.80 -16.27 12.70
N LEU A 194 -19.55 -14.98 12.82
CA LEU A 194 -18.57 -14.37 13.74
C LEU A 194 -19.22 -13.50 14.83
N GLU A 195 -20.56 -13.43 14.87
CA GLU A 195 -21.36 -12.87 15.97
C GLU A 195 -21.50 -13.87 17.11
#